data_30093542d74bd24995e4922cf6c5a290
#
_entry.id   30093542d74bd24995e4922cf6c5a290
#
_cell.length_a   1.000
_cell.length_b   1.000
_cell.length_c   1.000
_cell.angle_alpha   90.00
_cell.angle_beta   90.00
_cell.angle_gamma   90.00
#
_symmetry.space_group_name_H-M   'P 1'
#
loop_
_entity.id
_entity.type
_entity.pdbx_description
1 polymer ?
#
loop_
_entity_poly.entity_id
_entity_poly.type
_entity_poly.pdbx_seq_one_letter_code
_entity_poly.pdbx_strand_id
1 'polypeptide(L)'
;MRHAKITVRACAVGVVLATGLALASPASAANTPEEAANKKVVLDFYAALNAADDSHSMKESIPGIAEKYLSPQYRQHTIHIPGPGTDREKLIHMFQNSPAAPPPGGKPMPRQRTDAVMAEGDRVMLLTSRDMPDPATGVAKPSYIFNMFRVKDGKLVEHWDVSSGMGGPPPGGPPGAPGAPGTPPAR
;
A
#
# COMPACT_ATOMS: atom_id res chain seq x y z
N MET A 1 96.26 -12.16 -13.95
CA MET A 1 95.08 -12.41 -13.12
C MET A 1 94.10 -11.23 -13.25
N ARG A 2 92.99 -11.36 -13.96
CA ARG A 2 92.07 -10.26 -14.22
C ARG A 2 90.77 -10.60 -13.47
N HIS A 3 90.40 -9.77 -12.48
CA HIS A 3 89.20 -9.92 -11.73
C HIS A 3 88.01 -9.29 -12.51
N ALA A 4 87.06 -10.09 -12.91
CA ALA A 4 85.81 -9.62 -13.49
C ALA A 4 84.82 -9.21 -12.36
N LYS A 5 84.36 -7.95 -12.43
CA LYS A 5 83.31 -7.44 -11.54
C LYS A 5 82.00 -7.74 -12.17
N ILE A 6 81.14 -8.54 -11.47
CA ILE A 6 79.78 -8.83 -11.84
C ILE A 6 78.87 -7.75 -11.24
N THR A 7 78.23 -6.98 -12.10
CA THR A 7 77.23 -5.97 -11.71
C THR A 7 75.86 -6.61 -11.73
N VAL A 8 75.29 -6.78 -10.56
CA VAL A 8 73.92 -7.26 -10.43
C VAL A 8 72.93 -6.06 -10.58
N ARG A 9 72.13 -6.06 -11.65
CA ARG A 9 71.05 -5.10 -11.84
C ARG A 9 69.84 -5.63 -11.12
N ALA A 10 69.37 -4.91 -10.10
CA ALA A 10 68.10 -5.17 -9.43
C ALA A 10 66.93 -4.68 -10.31
N CYS A 11 66.05 -5.60 -10.77
CA CYS A 11 64.82 -5.27 -11.38
C CYS A 11 63.78 -5.00 -10.27
N ALA A 12 63.35 -3.76 -10.14
CA ALA A 12 62.20 -3.40 -9.29
C ALA A 12 60.88 -3.84 -9.99
N VAL A 13 60.24 -4.86 -9.45
CA VAL A 13 58.90 -5.26 -9.87
C VAL A 13 57.89 -4.34 -9.16
N GLY A 14 57.34 -3.40 -9.91
CA GLY A 14 56.22 -2.56 -9.41
C GLY A 14 54.93 -3.38 -9.32
N VAL A 15 54.48 -3.65 -8.12
CA VAL A 15 53.17 -4.21 -7.87
C VAL A 15 52.14 -3.08 -7.95
N VAL A 16 51.36 -3.04 -9.04
CA VAL A 16 50.21 -2.16 -9.16
C VAL A 16 49.06 -2.81 -8.41
N LEU A 17 48.74 -2.32 -7.20
CA LEU A 17 47.53 -2.64 -6.50
C LEU A 17 46.34 -1.94 -7.21
N ALA A 18 45.62 -2.67 -8.06
CA ALA A 18 44.33 -2.24 -8.56
C ALA A 18 43.31 -2.39 -7.43
N THR A 19 43.01 -1.30 -6.73
CA THR A 19 41.86 -1.22 -5.80
C THR A 19 40.59 -1.21 -6.63
N GLY A 20 40.04 -2.41 -6.87
CA GLY A 20 38.70 -2.56 -7.44
C GLY A 20 37.66 -1.98 -6.48
N LEU A 21 37.10 -0.80 -6.79
CA LEU A 21 35.90 -0.29 -6.16
C LEU A 21 34.77 -1.23 -6.58
N ALA A 22 34.45 -2.20 -5.75
CA ALA A 22 33.23 -2.99 -5.90
C ALA A 22 32.06 -2.03 -5.68
N LEU A 23 31.37 -1.62 -6.76
CA LEU A 23 30.10 -0.97 -6.72
C LEU A 23 29.13 -2.00 -6.13
N ALA A 24 28.95 -1.97 -4.80
CA ALA A 24 27.90 -2.73 -4.15
C ALA A 24 26.58 -2.18 -4.72
N SER A 25 25.91 -2.98 -5.56
CA SER A 25 24.52 -2.73 -5.89
C SER A 25 23.75 -2.60 -4.57
N PRO A 26 22.90 -1.60 -4.40
CA PRO A 26 22.08 -1.53 -3.20
C PRO A 26 21.23 -2.81 -3.19
N ALA A 27 21.63 -3.77 -2.35
CA ALA A 27 20.77 -4.89 -2.03
C ALA A 27 19.48 -4.26 -1.51
N SER A 28 18.31 -4.64 -2.09
CA SER A 28 17.03 -4.27 -1.53
C SER A 28 17.08 -4.65 -0.04
N ALA A 29 17.09 -3.64 0.84
CA ALA A 29 17.25 -3.88 2.25
C ALA A 29 16.10 -4.78 2.70
N ALA A 30 16.43 -5.92 3.29
CA ALA A 30 15.41 -6.78 3.88
C ALA A 30 14.69 -5.97 4.96
N ASN A 31 13.36 -6.16 5.08
CA ASN A 31 12.61 -5.50 6.14
C ASN A 31 13.22 -5.82 7.51
N THR A 32 13.26 -4.84 8.38
CA THR A 32 13.53 -5.06 9.80
C THR A 32 12.47 -5.96 10.42
N PRO A 33 12.72 -6.61 11.55
CA PRO A 33 11.69 -7.39 12.27
C PRO A 33 10.43 -6.57 12.57
N GLU A 34 10.56 -5.30 12.89
CA GLU A 34 9.45 -4.38 13.14
C GLU A 34 8.63 -4.14 11.86
N GLU A 35 9.27 -3.79 10.75
CA GLU A 35 8.61 -3.60 9.47
C GLU A 35 7.91 -4.88 8.99
N ALA A 36 8.52 -6.04 9.19
CA ALA A 36 7.90 -7.32 8.89
C ALA A 36 6.65 -7.57 9.74
N ALA A 37 6.69 -7.24 11.04
CA ALA A 37 5.55 -7.32 11.93
C ALA A 37 4.44 -6.33 11.52
N ASN A 38 4.79 -5.09 11.18
CA ASN A 38 3.86 -4.07 10.73
C ASN A 38 3.16 -4.48 9.41
N LYS A 39 3.92 -5.02 8.44
CA LYS A 39 3.34 -5.61 7.21
C LYS A 39 2.35 -6.72 7.52
N LYS A 40 2.70 -7.60 8.45
CA LYS A 40 1.82 -8.70 8.85
C LYS A 40 0.50 -8.19 9.42
N VAL A 41 0.51 -7.17 10.27
CA VAL A 41 -0.72 -6.56 10.84
C VAL A 41 -1.65 -6.06 9.72
N VAL A 42 -1.11 -5.34 8.74
CA VAL A 42 -1.90 -4.82 7.61
C VAL A 42 -2.45 -5.95 6.75
N LEU A 43 -1.62 -6.95 6.42
CA LEU A 43 -2.05 -8.09 5.61
C LEU A 43 -3.11 -8.94 6.33
N ASP A 44 -2.95 -9.18 7.62
CA ASP A 44 -3.93 -9.90 8.44
C ASP A 44 -5.27 -9.14 8.53
N PHE A 45 -5.23 -7.82 8.62
CA PHE A 45 -6.44 -6.98 8.58
C PHE A 45 -7.20 -7.16 7.26
N TYR A 46 -6.50 -7.06 6.12
CA TYR A 46 -7.14 -7.28 4.80
C TYR A 46 -7.62 -8.72 4.62
N ALA A 47 -6.87 -9.70 5.12
CA ALA A 47 -7.31 -11.10 5.10
C ALA A 47 -8.60 -11.31 5.91
N ALA A 48 -8.74 -10.65 7.07
CA ALA A 48 -9.95 -10.72 7.87
C ALA A 48 -11.15 -10.05 7.17
N LEU A 49 -10.94 -8.90 6.53
CA LEU A 49 -11.98 -8.24 5.72
C LEU A 49 -12.41 -9.11 4.55
N ASN A 50 -11.47 -9.69 3.81
CA ASN A 50 -11.76 -10.57 2.69
C ASN A 50 -12.52 -11.84 3.13
N ALA A 51 -12.15 -12.43 4.27
CA ALA A 51 -12.85 -13.60 4.82
C ALA A 51 -14.28 -13.27 5.23
N ALA A 52 -14.52 -12.09 5.82
CA ALA A 52 -15.85 -11.62 6.18
C ALA A 52 -16.71 -11.33 4.93
N ASP A 53 -16.11 -10.81 3.86
CA ASP A 53 -16.78 -10.57 2.57
C ASP A 53 -17.13 -11.90 1.89
N ASP A 54 -16.18 -12.82 1.78
CA ASP A 54 -16.37 -14.14 1.18
C ASP A 54 -17.49 -14.97 1.88
N SER A 55 -17.60 -14.80 3.21
CA SER A 55 -18.62 -15.50 4.01
C SER A 55 -19.94 -14.71 4.17
N HIS A 56 -20.03 -13.53 3.52
CA HIS A 56 -21.18 -12.60 3.67
C HIS A 56 -21.50 -12.24 5.13
N SER A 57 -20.47 -12.24 6.01
CA SER A 57 -20.58 -11.96 7.45
C SER A 57 -19.99 -10.61 7.86
N MET A 58 -19.77 -9.70 6.90
CA MET A 58 -19.10 -8.42 7.16
C MET A 58 -19.79 -7.64 8.29
N LYS A 59 -21.12 -7.58 8.28
CA LYS A 59 -21.90 -6.84 9.26
C LYS A 59 -21.65 -7.32 10.70
N GLU A 60 -21.59 -8.62 10.87
CA GLU A 60 -21.39 -9.27 12.17
C GLU A 60 -19.90 -9.27 12.58
N SER A 61 -19.01 -9.40 11.59
CA SER A 61 -17.58 -9.59 11.82
C SER A 61 -16.82 -8.28 12.03
N ILE A 62 -17.26 -7.17 11.41
CA ILE A 62 -16.51 -5.92 11.40
C ILE A 62 -16.23 -5.32 12.79
N PRO A 63 -17.13 -5.40 13.81
CA PRO A 63 -16.81 -4.91 15.13
C PRO A 63 -15.58 -5.62 15.73
N GLY A 64 -15.53 -6.95 15.65
CA GLY A 64 -14.41 -7.74 16.15
C GLY A 64 -13.12 -7.52 15.34
N ILE A 65 -13.23 -7.37 14.01
CA ILE A 65 -12.09 -7.03 13.14
C ILE A 65 -11.53 -5.65 13.53
N ALA A 66 -12.39 -4.65 13.70
CA ALA A 66 -11.98 -3.31 14.11
C ALA A 66 -11.37 -3.31 15.52
N GLU A 67 -11.92 -4.06 16.45
CA GLU A 67 -11.33 -4.19 17.79
C GLU A 67 -9.94 -4.82 17.74
N LYS A 68 -9.77 -5.85 16.93
CA LYS A 68 -8.50 -6.57 16.81
C LYS A 68 -7.41 -5.75 16.13
N TYR A 69 -7.72 -5.01 15.08
CA TYR A 69 -6.72 -4.40 14.21
C TYR A 69 -6.64 -2.88 14.28
N LEU A 70 -7.72 -2.17 14.61
CA LEU A 70 -7.74 -0.71 14.65
C LEU A 70 -7.55 -0.19 16.08
N SER A 71 -6.76 0.87 16.22
CA SER A 71 -6.67 1.63 17.47
C SER A 71 -8.03 2.26 17.81
N PRO A 72 -8.39 2.42 19.10
CA PRO A 72 -9.52 3.26 19.49
C PRO A 72 -9.44 4.69 18.96
N GLN A 73 -8.20 5.21 18.77
CA GLN A 73 -7.90 6.54 18.22
C GLN A 73 -7.58 6.50 16.72
N TYR A 74 -8.02 5.45 16.00
CA TYR A 74 -7.82 5.33 14.55
C TYR A 74 -8.33 6.56 13.82
N ARG A 75 -7.57 7.02 12.82
CA ARG A 75 -7.90 8.19 11.98
C ARG A 75 -7.89 7.82 10.50
N GLN A 76 -8.95 8.22 9.81
CA GLN A 76 -9.08 8.12 8.36
C GLN A 76 -8.83 9.50 7.75
N HIS A 77 -7.85 9.61 6.84
CA HIS A 77 -7.42 10.91 6.32
C HIS A 77 -8.02 11.28 4.95
N THR A 78 -8.27 10.33 4.09
CA THR A 78 -8.61 10.63 2.68
C THR A 78 -10.10 10.58 2.42
N ILE A 79 -10.79 9.59 2.97
CA ILE A 79 -12.24 9.45 2.80
C ILE A 79 -12.94 10.08 4.01
N HIS A 80 -13.79 11.07 3.75
CA HIS A 80 -14.70 11.56 4.78
C HIS A 80 -15.82 10.53 4.98
N ILE A 81 -15.76 9.79 6.08
CA ILE A 81 -16.83 8.86 6.47
C ILE A 81 -17.86 9.66 7.27
N PRO A 82 -19.11 9.82 6.76
CA PRO A 82 -20.12 10.59 7.46
C PRO A 82 -20.61 9.85 8.71
N GLY A 83 -21.17 10.59 9.66
CA GLY A 83 -21.78 10.05 10.87
C GLY A 83 -21.14 10.51 12.16
N PRO A 84 -21.77 10.24 13.30
CA PRO A 84 -21.25 10.56 14.63
C PRO A 84 -20.16 9.57 15.06
N GLY A 85 -19.38 9.97 16.08
CA GLY A 85 -18.40 9.11 16.70
C GLY A 85 -16.98 9.26 16.13
N THR A 86 -16.09 8.38 16.57
CA THR A 86 -14.70 8.28 16.11
C THR A 86 -14.62 7.73 14.70
N ASP A 87 -13.50 7.93 14.00
CA ASP A 87 -13.32 7.39 12.64
C ASP A 87 -13.39 5.85 12.62
N ARG A 88 -12.98 5.19 13.71
CA ARG A 88 -13.15 3.74 13.88
C ARG A 88 -14.62 3.34 13.93
N GLU A 89 -15.46 4.03 14.69
CA GLU A 89 -16.90 3.77 14.79
C GLU A 89 -17.60 4.04 13.46
N LYS A 90 -17.26 5.15 12.79
CA LYS A 90 -17.79 5.46 11.46
C LYS A 90 -17.43 4.38 10.44
N LEU A 91 -16.20 3.87 10.47
CA LEU A 91 -15.77 2.78 9.59
C LEU A 91 -16.57 1.49 9.85
N ILE A 92 -16.80 1.14 11.12
CA ILE A 92 -17.65 0.01 11.49
C ILE A 92 -19.05 0.20 10.91
N HIS A 93 -19.68 1.36 11.12
CA HIS A 93 -21.01 1.67 10.59
C HIS A 93 -21.06 1.62 9.06
N MET A 94 -20.02 2.11 8.38
CA MET A 94 -19.93 2.06 6.93
C MET A 94 -19.97 0.61 6.42
N PHE A 95 -19.19 -0.28 7.00
CA PHE A 95 -19.17 -1.69 6.60
C PHE A 95 -20.46 -2.43 7.00
N GLN A 96 -21.03 -2.13 8.16
CA GLN A 96 -22.31 -2.72 8.60
C GLN A 96 -23.50 -2.36 7.71
N ASN A 97 -23.44 -1.18 7.07
CA ASN A 97 -24.49 -0.69 6.17
C ASN A 97 -24.17 -0.88 4.68
N SER A 98 -22.99 -1.46 4.37
CA SER A 98 -22.68 -1.85 3.01
C SER A 98 -23.59 -2.98 2.55
N PRO A 99 -24.12 -2.94 1.32
CA PRO A 99 -24.96 -4.04 0.82
C PRO A 99 -24.20 -5.36 0.88
N ALA A 100 -24.77 -6.35 1.55
CA ALA A 100 -24.19 -7.70 1.66
C ALA A 100 -24.21 -8.46 0.32
N ALA A 101 -25.02 -8.01 -0.62
CA ALA A 101 -25.15 -8.59 -1.94
C ALA A 101 -25.34 -7.49 -2.99
N PRO A 102 -24.94 -7.72 -4.25
CA PRO A 102 -25.23 -6.79 -5.33
C PRO A 102 -26.75 -6.65 -5.49
N PRO A 103 -27.22 -5.51 -6.03
CA PRO A 103 -28.64 -5.33 -6.35
C PRO A 103 -29.11 -6.43 -7.30
N PRO A 104 -30.41 -6.75 -7.34
CA PRO A 104 -30.96 -7.76 -8.24
C PRO A 104 -30.49 -7.55 -9.67
N GLY A 105 -29.90 -8.58 -10.29
CA GLY A 105 -29.27 -8.50 -11.63
C GLY A 105 -27.88 -7.86 -11.68
N GLY A 106 -27.38 -7.33 -10.56
CA GLY A 106 -26.00 -6.83 -10.44
C GLY A 106 -24.99 -7.97 -10.33
N LYS A 107 -23.78 -7.71 -10.82
CA LYS A 107 -22.66 -8.66 -10.65
C LYS A 107 -22.01 -8.44 -9.28
N PRO A 108 -21.53 -9.51 -8.62
CA PRO A 108 -20.74 -9.37 -7.42
C PRO A 108 -19.54 -8.45 -7.66
N MET A 109 -19.17 -7.67 -6.64
CA MET A 109 -17.95 -6.88 -6.68
C MET A 109 -16.75 -7.82 -6.86
N PRO A 110 -15.87 -7.56 -7.86
CA PRO A 110 -14.68 -8.39 -8.02
C PRO A 110 -13.79 -8.35 -6.79
N ARG A 111 -13.21 -9.50 -6.42
CA ARG A 111 -12.35 -9.62 -5.27
C ARG A 111 -11.13 -8.68 -5.36
N GLN A 112 -10.84 -8.03 -4.27
CA GLN A 112 -9.64 -7.21 -4.15
C GLN A 112 -8.38 -8.09 -4.04
N ARG A 113 -7.37 -7.77 -4.84
CA ARG A 113 -6.05 -8.42 -4.83
C ARG A 113 -5.04 -7.49 -4.18
N THR A 114 -4.05 -8.07 -3.50
CA THR A 114 -2.85 -7.36 -3.06
C THR A 114 -1.78 -7.52 -4.13
N ASP A 115 -1.38 -6.41 -4.77
CA ASP A 115 -0.39 -6.42 -5.84
C ASP A 115 1.02 -6.14 -5.30
N ALA A 116 1.15 -5.28 -4.28
CA ALA A 116 2.42 -4.99 -3.63
C ALA A 116 2.22 -4.57 -2.18
N VAL A 117 3.22 -4.85 -1.35
CA VAL A 117 3.29 -4.36 0.03
C VAL A 117 4.72 -3.97 0.38
N MET A 118 4.89 -2.75 0.90
CA MET A 118 6.18 -2.22 1.35
C MET A 118 6.02 -1.66 2.75
N ALA A 119 7.11 -1.68 3.54
CA ALA A 119 7.14 -1.06 4.85
C ALA A 119 8.41 -0.24 5.01
N GLU A 120 8.30 0.87 5.71
CA GLU A 120 9.39 1.72 6.14
C GLU A 120 9.05 2.26 7.55
N GLY A 121 9.80 1.81 8.55
CA GLY A 121 9.52 2.12 9.94
C GLY A 121 8.10 1.70 10.36
N ASP A 122 7.33 2.66 10.85
CA ASP A 122 5.94 2.44 11.30
C ASP A 122 4.89 2.53 10.17
N ARG A 123 5.32 2.75 8.92
CA ARG A 123 4.42 2.88 7.77
C ARG A 123 4.44 1.66 6.88
N VAL A 124 3.24 1.28 6.43
CA VAL A 124 3.05 0.19 5.47
C VAL A 124 2.23 0.70 4.30
N MET A 125 2.79 0.60 3.10
CA MET A 125 2.09 0.89 1.86
C MET A 125 1.57 -0.42 1.26
N LEU A 126 0.31 -0.42 0.84
CA LEU A 126 -0.36 -1.54 0.19
C LEU A 126 -0.95 -1.06 -1.13
N LEU A 127 -0.50 -1.63 -2.24
CA LEU A 127 -1.16 -1.48 -3.52
C LEU A 127 -2.13 -2.64 -3.69
N THR A 128 -3.40 -2.30 -3.89
CA THR A 128 -4.44 -3.28 -4.17
C THR A 128 -5.11 -2.98 -5.50
N SER A 129 -5.69 -3.99 -6.12
CA SER A 129 -6.49 -3.83 -7.34
C SER A 129 -7.72 -4.72 -7.35
N ARG A 130 -8.70 -4.34 -8.17
CA ARG A 130 -9.83 -5.18 -8.58
C ARG A 130 -10.21 -4.84 -10.02
N ASP A 131 -10.73 -5.84 -10.75
CA ASP A 131 -11.14 -5.62 -12.12
C ASP A 131 -12.52 -4.96 -12.16
N MET A 132 -12.56 -3.70 -12.58
CA MET A 132 -13.79 -2.91 -12.69
C MET A 132 -14.18 -2.74 -14.16
N PRO A 133 -15.49 -2.78 -14.52
CA PRO A 133 -15.91 -2.45 -15.86
C PRO A 133 -15.51 -1.02 -16.22
N ASP A 134 -14.85 -0.83 -17.36
CA ASP A 134 -14.59 0.49 -17.91
C ASP A 134 -15.93 1.13 -18.31
N PRO A 135 -16.26 2.35 -17.81
CA PRO A 135 -17.55 2.98 -18.07
C PRO A 135 -17.86 3.20 -19.55
N ALA A 136 -16.82 3.38 -20.39
CA ALA A 136 -16.99 3.66 -21.81
C ALA A 136 -17.14 2.41 -22.66
N THR A 137 -16.47 1.30 -22.28
CA THR A 137 -16.37 0.09 -23.10
C THR A 137 -17.02 -1.14 -22.47
N GLY A 138 -17.30 -1.11 -21.16
CA GLY A 138 -17.74 -2.29 -20.40
C GLY A 138 -16.65 -3.36 -20.19
N VAL A 139 -15.46 -3.17 -20.76
CA VAL A 139 -14.36 -4.12 -20.63
C VAL A 139 -13.74 -4.01 -19.25
N ALA A 140 -13.53 -5.15 -18.58
CA ALA A 140 -12.90 -5.17 -17.26
C ALA A 140 -11.45 -4.67 -17.34
N LYS A 141 -11.11 -3.70 -16.46
CA LYS A 141 -9.78 -3.14 -16.30
C LYS A 141 -9.40 -3.12 -14.82
N PRO A 142 -8.11 -3.32 -14.49
CA PRO A 142 -7.64 -3.15 -13.12
C PRO A 142 -7.88 -1.71 -12.63
N SER A 143 -8.57 -1.57 -11.51
CA SER A 143 -8.69 -0.33 -10.75
C SER A 143 -7.83 -0.44 -9.51
N TYR A 144 -6.87 0.46 -9.35
CA TYR A 144 -5.88 0.43 -8.30
C TYR A 144 -6.25 1.35 -7.13
N ILE A 145 -5.92 0.89 -5.93
CA ILE A 145 -6.02 1.69 -4.71
C ILE A 145 -4.66 1.66 -4.02
N PHE A 146 -4.08 2.83 -3.81
CA PHE A 146 -2.93 2.99 -2.93
C PHE A 146 -3.43 3.24 -1.51
N ASN A 147 -3.00 2.39 -0.61
CA ASN A 147 -3.30 2.49 0.82
C ASN A 147 -1.98 2.68 1.56
N MET A 148 -1.94 3.61 2.51
CA MET A 148 -0.85 3.75 3.46
C MET A 148 -1.41 3.71 4.86
N PHE A 149 -0.84 2.85 5.69
CA PHE A 149 -1.18 2.73 7.11
C PHE A 149 -0.01 3.15 7.97
N ARG A 150 -0.31 3.77 9.11
CA ARG A 150 0.63 3.84 10.22
C ARG A 150 0.24 2.79 11.25
N VAL A 151 1.23 2.02 11.68
CA VAL A 151 1.07 0.94 12.66
C VAL A 151 1.76 1.36 13.95
N LYS A 152 1.10 1.19 15.08
CA LYS A 152 1.67 1.42 16.41
C LYS A 152 1.13 0.39 17.37
N ASP A 153 2.00 -0.24 18.15
CA ASP A 153 1.64 -1.23 19.18
C ASP A 153 0.76 -2.37 18.59
N GLY A 154 1.07 -2.81 17.35
CA GLY A 154 0.34 -3.86 16.64
C GLY A 154 -1.07 -3.47 16.19
N LYS A 155 -1.40 -2.17 16.15
CA LYS A 155 -2.68 -1.63 15.70
C LYS A 155 -2.49 -0.61 14.58
N LEU A 156 -3.46 -0.56 13.68
CA LEU A 156 -3.57 0.49 12.67
C LEU A 156 -4.07 1.77 13.36
N VAL A 157 -3.26 2.82 13.32
CA VAL A 157 -3.58 4.09 13.98
C VAL A 157 -4.01 5.17 13.00
N GLU A 158 -3.53 5.11 11.75
CA GLU A 158 -3.90 6.04 10.69
C GLU A 158 -3.96 5.35 9.34
N HIS A 159 -4.81 5.87 8.46
CA HIS A 159 -4.99 5.36 7.10
C HIS A 159 -5.17 6.50 6.10
N TRP A 160 -4.42 6.44 5.01
CA TRP A 160 -4.56 7.25 3.80
C TRP A 160 -4.81 6.33 2.62
N ASP A 161 -5.76 6.66 1.77
CA ASP A 161 -6.05 5.90 0.55
C ASP A 161 -6.32 6.83 -0.64
N VAL A 162 -5.87 6.42 -1.81
CA VAL A 162 -6.14 7.09 -3.08
C VAL A 162 -6.48 6.03 -4.11
N SER A 163 -7.62 6.18 -4.78
CA SER A 163 -8.03 5.29 -5.86
C SER A 163 -7.96 5.97 -7.22
N SER A 164 -7.43 5.23 -8.21
CA SER A 164 -7.55 5.63 -9.61
C SER A 164 -8.98 5.32 -10.08
N GLY A 165 -9.83 6.34 -10.19
CA GLY A 165 -11.16 6.17 -10.76
C GLY A 165 -12.36 6.38 -9.84
N MET A 166 -12.16 6.73 -8.57
CA MET A 166 -13.24 7.32 -7.77
C MET A 166 -13.34 8.84 -7.93
N GLY A 167 -12.99 9.36 -9.10
CA GLY A 167 -13.34 10.71 -9.53
C GLY A 167 -14.78 10.77 -10.01
N GLY A 168 -15.72 10.19 -9.27
CA GLY A 168 -17.12 10.59 -9.40
C GLY A 168 -17.27 12.05 -8.96
N PRO A 169 -18.24 12.79 -9.50
CA PRO A 169 -18.52 14.12 -9.00
C PRO A 169 -18.75 14.05 -7.49
N PRO A 170 -18.33 15.08 -6.73
CA PRO A 170 -18.53 15.08 -5.28
C PRO A 170 -20.01 14.84 -4.96
N PRO A 171 -20.34 14.10 -3.89
CA PRO A 171 -21.73 13.87 -3.50
C PRO A 171 -22.45 15.21 -3.37
N GLY A 172 -23.45 15.47 -4.23
CA GLY A 172 -24.24 16.71 -4.25
C GLY A 172 -24.02 17.63 -5.46
N GLY A 173 -23.15 17.28 -6.40
CA GLY A 173 -23.09 17.97 -7.69
C GLY A 173 -24.19 17.52 -8.64
N PRO A 174 -24.74 18.41 -9.48
CA PRO A 174 -25.77 18.03 -10.46
C PRO A 174 -25.23 16.96 -11.42
N PRO A 175 -26.04 15.96 -11.84
CA PRO A 175 -25.60 14.95 -12.79
C PRO A 175 -25.20 15.60 -14.11
N GLY A 176 -23.98 15.42 -14.55
CA GLY A 176 -23.55 15.78 -15.91
C GLY A 176 -22.61 16.96 -16.09
N ALA A 177 -22.00 17.51 -15.03
CA ALA A 177 -20.93 18.49 -15.21
C ALA A 177 -19.63 17.77 -15.65
N PRO A 178 -19.05 18.09 -16.84
CA PRO A 178 -17.73 17.59 -17.22
C PRO A 178 -16.70 18.11 -16.22
N GLY A 179 -15.84 17.21 -15.71
CA GLY A 179 -14.77 17.59 -14.80
C GLY A 179 -13.93 18.73 -15.41
N ALA A 180 -13.87 19.87 -14.73
CA ALA A 180 -13.03 20.97 -15.13
C ALA A 180 -11.56 20.52 -15.09
N PRO A 181 -10.73 20.84 -16.10
CA PRO A 181 -9.30 20.58 -16.08
C PRO A 181 -8.68 21.33 -14.90
N GLY A 182 -7.98 20.57 -14.04
CA GLY A 182 -7.33 21.11 -12.86
C GLY A 182 -6.38 22.25 -13.25
N THR A 183 -6.58 23.41 -12.64
CA THR A 183 -5.68 24.57 -12.77
C THR A 183 -4.33 24.18 -12.14
N PRO A 184 -3.19 24.31 -12.88
CA PRO A 184 -1.89 24.06 -12.28
C PRO A 184 -1.60 25.09 -11.18
N PRO A 185 -0.88 24.72 -10.12
CA PRO A 185 -0.51 25.64 -9.06
C PRO A 185 0.32 26.79 -9.63
N ALA A 186 0.01 28.02 -9.23
CA ALA A 186 0.79 29.20 -9.53
C ALA A 186 2.21 29.04 -8.98
N ARG A 187 3.21 29.40 -9.79
CA ARG A 187 4.64 29.44 -9.41
C ARG A 187 4.91 30.55 -8.40
#